data_fa05e6f9e866f152df664da98f6530b7
#
_entry.id   fa05e6f9e866f152df664da98f6530b7
#
_cell.length_a   1.000
_cell.length_b   1.000
_cell.length_c   1.000
_cell.angle_alpha   90.00
_cell.angle_beta   90.00
_cell.angle_gamma   90.00
#
_symmetry.space_group_name_H-M   'P 1'
#
loop_
_entity.id
_entity.type
_entity.pdbx_description
1 polymer ?
#
loop_
_entity_poly.entity_id
_entity_poly.type
_entity_poly.pdbx_seq_one_letter_code
_entity_poly.pdbx_strand_id
1 'polypeptide(L)'
;KTETTAPVDVINVAQATAPTARMDLTSILNYAAPSFNYNKQSGSDGADHIDLATLRGLGPDQTLVLVNGKRRHQTAFVAVFGTRGSANSGTDLNAIPASAIDRVEILRDGASAQYGSDAIAGVMNLILKKTTKKLTGNIGWGGYSDPKFNTAFAEDLKTQYESAGKIDG
;
A
#
# COMPACT_ATOMS: atom_id res chain seq x y z
N LYS A 1 -18.66 -12.84 -14.76
CA LYS A 1 -18.15 -13.80 -13.76
C LYS A 1 -17.10 -14.62 -14.48
N THR A 2 -15.85 -14.39 -14.16
CA THR A 2 -14.75 -15.23 -14.63
C THR A 2 -14.73 -16.43 -13.70
N GLU A 3 -15.18 -17.57 -14.14
CA GLU A 3 -15.03 -18.83 -13.41
C GLU A 3 -13.57 -19.23 -13.47
N THR A 4 -12.82 -18.89 -12.44
CA THR A 4 -11.44 -19.34 -12.25
C THR A 4 -11.44 -20.43 -11.18
N THR A 5 -10.66 -21.47 -11.37
CA THR A 5 -10.47 -22.56 -10.38
C THR A 5 -9.73 -22.08 -9.12
N ALA A 6 -9.13 -20.91 -9.16
CA ALA A 6 -8.46 -20.27 -8.03
C ALA A 6 -9.16 -18.94 -7.68
N PRO A 7 -9.22 -18.56 -6.39
CA PRO A 7 -9.85 -17.32 -5.96
C PRO A 7 -9.03 -16.11 -6.42
N VAL A 8 -9.56 -15.39 -7.40
CA VAL A 8 -8.98 -14.13 -7.91
C VAL A 8 -9.91 -12.99 -7.54
N ASP A 9 -9.39 -12.03 -6.79
CA ASP A 9 -10.07 -10.76 -6.54
C ASP A 9 -9.76 -9.79 -7.67
N VAL A 10 -10.78 -9.19 -8.27
CA VAL A 10 -10.64 -8.18 -9.31
C VAL A 10 -11.14 -6.84 -8.79
N ILE A 11 -10.24 -5.88 -8.65
CA ILE A 11 -10.51 -4.56 -8.10
C ILE A 11 -10.38 -3.53 -9.22
N ASN A 12 -11.48 -2.90 -9.59
CA ASN A 12 -11.47 -1.77 -10.51
C ASN A 12 -11.02 -0.51 -9.77
N VAL A 13 -9.88 0.06 -10.19
CA VAL A 13 -9.25 1.19 -9.49
C VAL A 13 -10.15 2.43 -9.52
N ALA A 14 -10.79 2.74 -10.64
CA ALA A 14 -11.67 3.90 -10.74
C ALA A 14 -12.89 3.79 -9.81
N GLN A 15 -13.48 2.61 -9.70
CA GLN A 15 -14.61 2.37 -8.81
C GLN A 15 -14.20 2.42 -7.33
N ALA A 16 -13.02 1.91 -7.00
CA ALA A 16 -12.52 1.93 -5.64
C ALA A 16 -12.04 3.31 -5.18
N THR A 17 -11.63 4.17 -6.11
CA THR A 17 -11.19 5.54 -5.82
C THR A 17 -12.39 6.48 -5.57
N ALA A 18 -13.47 6.32 -6.32
CA ALA A 18 -14.61 7.23 -6.28
C ALA A 18 -15.20 7.51 -4.88
N PRO A 19 -15.41 6.50 -4.00
CA PRO A 19 -15.98 6.73 -2.68
C PRO A 19 -14.96 7.22 -1.64
N THR A 20 -13.66 7.12 -1.90
CA THR A 20 -12.62 7.30 -0.87
C THR A 20 -11.83 8.58 -1.02
N ALA A 21 -11.92 9.28 -2.15
CA ALA A 21 -11.04 10.41 -2.53
C ALA A 21 -9.54 10.10 -2.37
N ARG A 22 -9.16 8.82 -2.31
CA ARG A 22 -7.78 8.37 -2.17
C ARG A 22 -7.12 8.33 -3.55
N MET A 23 -5.88 8.78 -3.64
CA MET A 23 -5.17 8.89 -4.91
C MET A 23 -3.99 7.92 -5.04
N ASP A 24 -3.49 7.40 -3.93
CA ASP A 24 -2.40 6.43 -3.91
C ASP A 24 -2.95 5.00 -3.97
N LEU A 25 -2.23 4.14 -4.69
CA LEU A 25 -2.67 2.75 -4.93
C LEU A 25 -2.77 1.94 -3.64
N THR A 26 -1.85 2.12 -2.71
CA THR A 26 -1.82 1.38 -1.45
C THR A 26 -3.02 1.69 -0.57
N SER A 27 -3.41 2.96 -0.46
CA SER A 27 -4.63 3.35 0.26
C SER A 27 -5.91 2.81 -0.39
N ILE A 28 -5.96 2.78 -1.73
CA ILE A 28 -7.08 2.19 -2.47
C ILE A 28 -7.16 0.70 -2.19
N LEU A 29 -6.04 -0.01 -2.23
CA LEU A 29 -5.98 -1.46 -2.00
C LEU A 29 -6.29 -1.82 -0.54
N ASN A 30 -5.80 -1.07 0.44
CA ASN A 30 -6.14 -1.28 1.85
C ASN A 30 -7.65 -1.19 2.11
N TYR A 31 -8.35 -0.34 1.35
CA TYR A 31 -9.80 -0.21 1.45
C TYR A 31 -10.54 -1.33 0.69
N ALA A 32 -10.10 -1.65 -0.52
CA ALA A 32 -10.84 -2.51 -1.46
C ALA A 32 -10.45 -4.00 -1.39
N ALA A 33 -9.26 -4.31 -0.88
CA ALA A 33 -8.71 -5.67 -0.86
C ALA A 33 -8.45 -6.15 0.58
N PRO A 34 -9.31 -6.97 1.17
CA PRO A 34 -9.09 -7.47 2.55
C PRO A 34 -7.80 -8.29 2.73
N SER A 35 -7.28 -8.87 1.65
CA SER A 35 -6.02 -9.61 1.66
C SER A 35 -4.77 -8.73 1.61
N PHE A 36 -4.92 -7.46 1.26
CA PHE A 36 -3.83 -6.49 1.21
C PHE A 36 -3.66 -5.83 2.57
N ASN A 37 -2.44 -5.84 3.08
CA ASN A 37 -2.12 -5.25 4.37
C ASN A 37 -0.85 -4.43 4.24
N TYR A 38 -0.98 -3.15 4.13
CA TYR A 38 0.14 -2.24 4.15
C TYR A 38 -0.15 -1.10 5.11
N ASN A 39 0.75 -0.87 6.05
CA ASN A 39 0.70 0.31 6.91
C ASN A 39 1.75 1.28 6.43
N LYS A 40 1.32 2.44 5.95
CA LYS A 40 2.23 3.52 5.61
C LYS A 40 3.01 3.90 6.85
N GLN A 41 4.32 3.96 6.71
CA GLN A 41 5.22 4.29 7.82
C GLN A 41 5.62 5.75 7.74
N SER A 42 5.99 6.29 8.88
CA SER A 42 6.58 7.63 9.01
C SER A 42 7.69 7.57 10.05
N GLY A 43 8.84 8.18 9.76
CA GLY A 43 9.98 8.21 10.69
C GLY A 43 10.86 6.97 10.67
N SER A 44 10.93 6.22 9.57
CA SER A 44 11.75 5.01 9.44
C SER A 44 12.74 5.05 8.28
N ASP A 45 13.62 6.04 8.27
CA ASP A 45 14.79 6.14 7.36
C ASP A 45 14.51 5.76 5.91
N GLY A 46 14.01 6.41 5.05
CA GLY A 46 13.79 6.05 3.64
C GLY A 46 12.72 4.99 3.38
N ALA A 47 12.30 4.19 4.36
CA ALA A 47 11.16 3.29 4.22
C ALA A 47 9.84 4.08 4.06
N ASP A 48 9.82 5.33 4.47
CA ASP A 48 8.68 6.25 4.33
C ASP A 48 8.36 6.59 2.88
N HIS A 49 9.34 6.42 1.99
CA HIS A 49 9.22 6.75 0.57
C HIS A 49 8.79 5.58 -0.30
N ILE A 50 8.64 4.39 0.28
CA ILE A 50 8.41 3.14 -0.45
C ILE A 50 7.16 2.45 0.09
N ASP A 51 6.23 2.16 -0.79
CA ASP A 51 5.00 1.45 -0.48
C ASP A 51 5.10 0.00 -0.97
N LEU A 52 5.58 -0.89 -0.10
CA LEU A 52 5.81 -2.28 -0.46
C LEU A 52 4.51 -3.08 -0.60
N ALA A 53 4.42 -3.90 -1.64
CA ALA A 53 3.30 -4.82 -1.81
C ALA A 53 3.37 -5.95 -0.78
N THR A 54 2.35 -6.06 0.06
CA THR A 54 2.23 -7.15 1.05
C THR A 54 0.84 -7.75 1.02
N LEU A 55 0.76 -9.08 1.10
CA LEU A 55 -0.49 -9.82 1.11
C LEU A 55 -0.55 -10.75 2.32
N ARG A 56 -1.74 -10.87 2.91
CA ARG A 56 -2.05 -11.83 3.98
C ARG A 56 -1.12 -11.73 5.20
N GLY A 57 -0.51 -10.57 5.44
CA GLY A 57 0.42 -10.35 6.53
C GLY A 57 1.80 -10.98 6.36
N LEU A 58 2.11 -11.55 5.18
CA LEU A 58 3.42 -12.11 4.84
C LEU A 58 4.38 -11.01 4.36
N GLY A 59 5.67 -11.35 4.25
CA GLY A 59 6.71 -10.40 3.84
C GLY A 59 6.56 -9.90 2.40
N PRO A 60 7.13 -8.74 2.10
CA PRO A 60 7.03 -8.16 0.76
C PRO A 60 7.81 -8.95 -0.31
N ASP A 61 8.82 -9.72 0.08
CA ASP A 61 9.58 -10.66 -0.73
C ASP A 61 8.75 -11.86 -1.21
N GLN A 62 7.65 -12.16 -0.52
CA GLN A 62 6.75 -13.28 -0.79
C GLN A 62 5.53 -12.89 -1.64
N THR A 63 5.43 -11.61 -2.01
CA THR A 63 4.35 -11.07 -2.83
C THR A 63 4.88 -10.74 -4.23
N LEU A 64 4.46 -11.53 -5.22
CA LEU A 64 4.86 -11.28 -6.60
C LEU A 64 3.97 -10.20 -7.21
N VAL A 65 4.60 -9.14 -7.73
CA VAL A 65 3.89 -8.09 -8.48
C VAL A 65 4.17 -8.24 -9.97
N LEU A 66 3.09 -8.23 -10.74
CA LEU A 66 3.12 -8.23 -12.20
C LEU A 66 2.53 -6.91 -12.72
N VAL A 67 3.03 -6.47 -13.87
CA VAL A 67 2.43 -5.37 -14.65
C VAL A 67 2.08 -5.93 -16.03
N ASN A 68 0.79 -5.96 -16.35
CA ASN A 68 0.30 -6.60 -17.57
C ASN A 68 0.83 -8.04 -17.76
N GLY A 69 0.89 -8.81 -16.68
CA GLY A 69 1.37 -10.20 -16.69
C GLY A 69 2.89 -10.37 -16.68
N LYS A 70 3.68 -9.30 -16.71
CA LYS A 70 5.15 -9.35 -16.66
C LYS A 70 5.64 -9.02 -15.27
N ARG A 71 6.62 -9.77 -14.76
CA ARG A 71 7.22 -9.54 -13.44
C ARG A 71 7.76 -8.11 -13.32
N ARG A 72 7.36 -7.42 -12.26
CA ARG A 72 7.95 -6.15 -11.86
C ARG A 72 9.17 -6.41 -10.99
N HIS A 73 10.23 -5.63 -11.17
CA HIS A 73 11.42 -5.71 -10.33
C HIS A 73 11.12 -5.24 -8.90
N GLN A 74 11.84 -5.78 -7.95
CA GLN A 74 11.86 -5.31 -6.57
C GLN A 74 12.66 -4.00 -6.48
N THR A 75 12.45 -3.25 -5.39
CA THR A 75 13.27 -2.08 -5.10
C THR A 75 14.67 -2.51 -4.65
N ALA A 76 15.66 -1.64 -4.84
CA ALA A 76 16.98 -1.85 -4.26
C ALA A 76 17.02 -1.58 -2.75
N PHE A 77 15.93 -1.07 -2.19
CA PHE A 77 15.82 -0.76 -0.78
C PHE A 77 15.49 -2.01 0.03
N VAL A 78 16.28 -2.26 1.08
CA VAL A 78 16.02 -3.30 2.06
C VAL A 78 15.50 -2.62 3.33
N ALA A 79 14.29 -2.95 3.73
CA ALA A 79 13.69 -2.41 4.93
C ALA A 79 14.35 -2.99 6.18
N VAL A 80 15.12 -2.17 6.91
CA VAL A 80 15.86 -2.61 8.11
C VAL A 80 15.07 -2.35 9.39
N PHE A 81 14.36 -1.23 9.48
CA PHE A 81 13.64 -0.82 10.68
C PHE A 81 12.15 -0.66 10.43
N GLY A 82 11.34 -1.06 11.43
CA GLY A 82 9.95 -0.67 11.58
C GLY A 82 8.94 -1.29 10.61
N THR A 83 9.37 -2.02 9.60
CA THR A 83 8.48 -2.58 8.58
C THR A 83 8.18 -4.06 8.82
N ARG A 84 7.02 -4.51 8.36
CA ARG A 84 6.79 -5.94 8.20
C ARG A 84 7.82 -6.49 7.22
N GLY A 85 8.49 -7.58 7.59
CA GLY A 85 9.53 -8.17 6.78
C GLY A 85 10.85 -7.41 6.87
N SER A 86 11.30 -7.05 8.07
CA SER A 86 12.66 -6.55 8.30
C SER A 86 13.70 -7.37 7.56
N ALA A 87 14.64 -6.70 6.93
CA ALA A 87 15.68 -7.25 6.07
C ALA A 87 15.20 -7.81 4.72
N ASN A 88 13.96 -7.56 4.31
CA ASN A 88 13.42 -7.98 3.02
C ASN A 88 13.24 -6.80 2.07
N SER A 89 13.32 -7.10 0.78
CA SER A 89 12.98 -6.18 -0.30
C SER A 89 11.64 -6.57 -0.92
N GLY A 90 10.99 -5.66 -1.60
CA GLY A 90 9.74 -5.92 -2.28
C GLY A 90 9.52 -4.96 -3.44
N THR A 91 8.36 -5.05 -4.06
CA THR A 91 7.97 -4.14 -5.14
C THR A 91 7.29 -2.90 -4.57
N ASP A 92 7.79 -1.75 -4.97
CA ASP A 92 7.18 -0.46 -4.64
C ASP A 92 5.96 -0.22 -5.54
N LEU A 93 4.79 -0.15 -4.92
CA LEU A 93 3.53 0.13 -5.62
C LEU A 93 3.37 1.62 -5.94
N ASN A 94 4.02 2.50 -5.18
CA ASN A 94 3.92 3.95 -5.37
C ASN A 94 4.66 4.43 -6.63
N ALA A 95 5.59 3.61 -7.15
CA ALA A 95 6.26 3.89 -8.40
C ALA A 95 5.34 3.81 -9.64
N ILE A 96 4.09 3.34 -9.47
CA ILE A 96 3.11 3.21 -10.56
C ILE A 96 1.90 4.08 -10.24
N PRO A 97 1.65 5.16 -10.99
CA PRO A 97 0.51 6.03 -10.73
C PRO A 97 -0.82 5.26 -10.80
N ALA A 98 -1.66 5.39 -9.77
CA ALA A 98 -2.97 4.74 -9.74
C ALA A 98 -3.84 5.15 -10.95
N SER A 99 -3.66 6.37 -11.46
CA SER A 99 -4.34 6.87 -12.66
C SER A 99 -4.02 6.10 -13.94
N ALA A 100 -2.87 5.41 -14.00
CA ALA A 100 -2.48 4.58 -15.14
C ALA A 100 -3.07 3.16 -15.06
N ILE A 101 -3.60 2.75 -13.90
CA ILE A 101 -4.09 1.39 -13.66
C ILE A 101 -5.59 1.34 -13.97
N ASP A 102 -6.00 0.32 -14.70
CA ASP A 102 -7.40 -0.02 -14.96
C ASP A 102 -7.98 -0.83 -13.81
N ARG A 103 -7.31 -1.93 -13.49
CA ARG A 103 -7.70 -2.84 -12.40
C ARG A 103 -6.51 -3.57 -11.81
N VAL A 104 -6.69 -4.08 -10.61
CA VAL A 104 -5.75 -4.96 -9.92
C VAL A 104 -6.40 -6.34 -9.77
N GLU A 105 -5.68 -7.38 -10.16
CA GLU A 105 -6.08 -8.77 -10.02
C GLU A 105 -5.20 -9.42 -8.94
N ILE A 106 -5.80 -9.93 -7.87
CA ILE A 106 -5.08 -10.57 -6.76
C ILE A 106 -5.40 -12.05 -6.75
N LEU A 107 -4.40 -12.88 -7.02
CA LEU A 107 -4.45 -14.32 -6.88
C LEU A 107 -3.92 -14.70 -5.49
N ARG A 108 -4.79 -15.23 -4.63
CA ARG A 108 -4.46 -15.50 -3.23
C ARG A 108 -3.89 -16.88 -2.97
N ASP A 109 -4.37 -17.89 -3.71
CA ASP A 109 -4.04 -19.28 -3.43
C ASP A 109 -3.46 -19.97 -4.66
N GLY A 110 -2.59 -20.97 -4.42
CA GLY A 110 -1.96 -21.74 -5.49
C GLY A 110 -0.95 -20.99 -6.35
N ALA A 111 -0.66 -19.75 -6.00
CA ALA A 111 0.19 -18.87 -6.81
C ALA A 111 1.63 -19.38 -6.90
N SER A 112 2.18 -19.91 -5.82
CA SER A 112 3.56 -20.41 -5.78
C SER A 112 3.79 -21.62 -6.70
N ALA A 113 2.78 -22.46 -6.89
CA ALA A 113 2.86 -23.58 -7.81
C ALA A 113 3.02 -23.16 -9.28
N GLN A 114 2.47 -22.00 -9.65
CA GLN A 114 2.50 -21.47 -11.01
C GLN A 114 3.60 -20.43 -11.23
N TYR A 115 3.87 -19.61 -10.21
CA TYR A 115 4.74 -18.44 -10.33
C TYR A 115 6.07 -18.55 -9.57
N GLY A 116 6.24 -19.61 -8.76
CA GLY A 116 7.46 -19.84 -7.99
C GLY A 116 7.44 -19.31 -6.56
N SER A 117 8.58 -19.39 -5.89
CA SER A 117 8.74 -19.06 -4.46
C SER A 117 8.41 -17.62 -4.10
N ASP A 118 8.54 -16.70 -5.04
CA ASP A 118 8.25 -15.27 -4.81
C ASP A 118 6.73 -14.99 -4.66
N ALA A 119 5.90 -16.00 -4.90
CA ALA A 119 4.44 -15.87 -4.88
C ALA A 119 3.78 -16.68 -3.74
N ILE A 120 4.48 -16.88 -2.63
CA ILE A 120 3.94 -17.61 -1.46
C ILE A 120 2.74 -16.88 -0.86
N ALA A 121 2.84 -15.57 -0.71
CA ALA A 121 1.74 -14.72 -0.24
C ALA A 121 0.64 -14.53 -1.29
N GLY A 122 0.99 -14.63 -2.55
CA GLY A 122 0.09 -14.44 -3.68
C GLY A 122 0.71 -13.65 -4.81
N VAL A 123 -0.09 -13.43 -5.85
CA VAL A 123 0.29 -12.62 -7.01
C VAL A 123 -0.64 -11.42 -7.12
N MET A 124 -0.06 -10.26 -7.33
CA MET A 124 -0.77 -9.02 -7.63
C MET A 124 -0.45 -8.60 -9.06
N ASN A 125 -1.43 -8.63 -9.96
CA ASN A 125 -1.27 -8.25 -11.35
C ASN A 125 -1.93 -6.89 -11.61
N LEU A 126 -1.12 -5.88 -11.88
CA LEU A 126 -1.56 -4.53 -12.20
C LEU A 126 -1.83 -4.44 -13.70
N ILE A 127 -3.09 -4.30 -14.07
CA ILE A 127 -3.49 -4.14 -15.47
C ILE A 127 -3.57 -2.66 -15.79
N LEU A 128 -2.72 -2.23 -16.70
CA LEU A 128 -2.69 -0.83 -17.14
C LEU A 128 -3.83 -0.53 -18.13
N LYS A 129 -4.26 0.72 -18.16
CA LYS A 129 -5.20 1.21 -19.17
C LYS A 129 -4.62 1.05 -20.56
N LYS A 130 -5.36 0.46 -21.48
CA LYS A 130 -4.89 0.18 -22.85
C LYS A 130 -4.78 1.42 -23.73
N THR A 131 -5.68 2.37 -23.55
CA THR A 131 -5.68 3.63 -24.32
C THR A 131 -6.30 4.76 -23.50
N THR A 132 -5.70 5.93 -23.57
CA THR A 132 -6.28 7.18 -23.12
C THR A 132 -6.61 8.03 -24.34
N LYS A 133 -7.80 7.83 -24.92
CA LYS A 133 -8.26 8.64 -26.08
C LYS A 133 -8.72 10.04 -25.68
N LYS A 134 -8.84 10.33 -24.38
CA LYS A 134 -9.30 11.61 -23.84
C LYS A 134 -8.37 12.01 -22.70
N LEU A 135 -8.13 13.32 -22.60
CA LEU A 135 -7.51 13.87 -21.41
C LEU A 135 -8.47 13.64 -20.24
N THR A 136 -8.02 12.91 -19.23
CA THR A 136 -8.77 12.69 -17.99
C THR A 136 -7.98 13.29 -16.85
N GLY A 137 -8.61 14.09 -16.04
CA GLY A 137 -8.05 14.66 -14.82
C GLY A 137 -8.94 14.31 -13.64
N ASN A 138 -8.34 14.18 -12.47
CA ASN A 138 -9.05 14.05 -11.21
C ASN A 138 -8.48 15.09 -10.23
N ILE A 139 -9.36 15.85 -9.59
CA ILE A 139 -9.00 16.78 -8.53
C ILE A 139 -9.76 16.32 -7.30
N GLY A 140 -9.02 15.92 -6.27
CA GLY A 140 -9.59 15.52 -4.99
C GLY A 140 -9.10 16.45 -3.89
N TRP A 141 -9.98 16.79 -2.96
CA TRP A 141 -9.64 17.47 -1.73
C TRP A 141 -10.14 16.65 -0.56
N GLY A 142 -9.31 16.48 0.46
CA GLY A 142 -9.65 15.72 1.65
C GLY A 142 -8.94 16.30 2.87
N GLY A 143 -9.56 16.14 4.02
CA GLY A 143 -9.01 16.59 5.29
C GLY A 143 -9.52 15.72 6.44
N TYR A 144 -8.78 15.74 7.53
CA TYR A 144 -9.22 15.16 8.79
C TYR A 144 -9.79 16.29 9.65
N SER A 145 -10.99 16.05 10.19
CA SER A 145 -11.59 16.94 11.19
C SER A 145 -11.79 16.14 12.48
N ASP A 146 -11.08 16.51 13.51
CA ASP A 146 -11.32 15.98 14.85
C ASP A 146 -12.04 17.06 15.67
N PRO A 147 -13.35 16.92 15.90
CA PRO A 147 -14.11 17.88 16.70
C PRO A 147 -13.78 17.79 18.21
N LYS A 148 -13.07 16.76 18.64
CA LYS A 148 -12.63 16.58 20.01
C LYS A 148 -11.11 16.58 20.06
N PHE A 149 -10.53 17.78 20.15
CA PHE A 149 -9.11 17.89 20.47
C PHE A 149 -8.86 17.19 21.82
N ASN A 150 -7.92 16.26 21.87
CA ASN A 150 -7.56 15.61 23.12
C ASN A 150 -6.77 16.59 24.01
N THR A 151 -7.51 17.48 24.67
CA THR A 151 -6.95 18.53 25.54
C THR A 151 -6.14 17.93 26.68
N ALA A 152 -6.56 16.78 27.23
CA ALA A 152 -5.84 16.09 28.31
C ALA A 152 -4.43 15.66 27.88
N PHE A 153 -4.30 15.11 26.66
CA PHE A 153 -2.98 14.73 26.12
C PHE A 153 -2.09 15.96 25.83
N ALA A 154 -2.68 17.04 25.35
CA ALA A 154 -1.96 18.29 25.09
C ALA A 154 -1.46 18.93 26.39
N GLU A 155 -2.26 18.87 27.47
CA GLU A 155 -1.87 19.36 28.81
C GLU A 155 -0.78 18.48 29.43
N ASP A 156 -0.87 17.14 29.29
CA ASP A 156 0.17 16.22 29.76
C ASP A 156 1.51 16.47 29.05
N LEU A 157 1.49 16.63 27.72
CA LEU A 157 2.70 16.98 26.96
C LEU A 157 3.29 18.32 27.45
N LYS A 158 2.47 19.34 27.62
CA LYS A 158 2.91 20.63 28.10
C LYS A 158 3.56 20.52 29.49
N THR A 159 2.95 19.77 30.39
CA THR A 159 3.48 19.53 31.74
C THR A 159 4.82 18.79 31.70
N GLN A 160 4.97 17.79 30.81
CA GLN A 160 6.23 17.07 30.63
C GLN A 160 7.33 17.99 30.08
N TYR A 161 7.03 18.83 29.11
CA TYR A 161 8.01 19.80 28.58
C TYR A 161 8.42 20.85 29.61
N GLU A 162 7.48 21.36 30.37
CA GLU A 162 7.76 22.34 31.44
C GLU A 162 8.59 21.71 32.58
N SER A 163 8.36 20.43 32.90
CA SER A 163 9.17 19.71 33.89
C SER A 163 10.57 19.37 33.39
N ALA A 164 10.72 19.00 32.10
CA ALA A 164 12.03 18.74 31.50
C ALA A 164 12.91 20.01 31.40
N GLY A 165 12.31 21.18 31.16
CA GLY A 165 13.04 22.45 31.13
C GLY A 165 13.45 23.00 32.53
N LYS A 166 12.99 22.36 33.62
CA LYS A 166 13.36 22.71 35.01
C LYS A 166 14.54 21.91 35.55
N ILE A 167 15.07 20.95 34.79
CA ILE A 167 16.15 20.07 35.28
C ILE A 167 17.55 20.69 35.02
N ASP A 168 17.66 21.73 34.23
CA ASP A 168 18.93 22.42 33.89
C ASP A 168 19.08 23.77 34.57
N GLY A 169 18.72 23.86 35.82
CA GLY A 169 18.94 25.04 36.65
C GLY A 169 19.78 24.72 37.89
#